data_e360f52ddf403d9ba2f92ea0b73498c2
#
_entry.id   e360f52ddf403d9ba2f92ea0b73498c2
#
_cell.length_a   1.000
_cell.length_b   1.000
_cell.length_c   1.000
_cell.angle_alpha   90.00
_cell.angle_beta   90.00
_cell.angle_gamma   90.00
#
_symmetry.space_group_name_H-M   'P 1'
#
loop_
_entity.id
_entity.type
_entity.pdbx_description
1 polymer ?
#
loop_
_entity_poly.entity_id
_entity_poly.type
_entity_poly.pdbx_seq_one_letter_code
_entity_poly.pdbx_strand_id
1 'polypeptide(L)'
;SNFFDAIDMNLLFKLINEREEVLDTRSSLIYKRLLQQIGGNKFPTVENSASLSYLATYIYLDEVDYELETVLQNEPQIESFQIIRYVDDLYIFFNTMEDELNLVSSRIKNAVIDAYRKVKLNLNENKTKLGKSNEVNETLNAALYNHYVNKKEIDIAYFYDKYNIGYFLDDLYNLAYSHNHENFKKILDKYFTKEGITYSSDEVLRYLAYYEDELFQDEAIICKIKRLILTDYNFINYKINIFLRIILKTNNGELIKFLLNELFNKEKFNSFDVSISINYLLLRNFQHNDLMSKVKDVDSEIIDYIDRYCKQDFLKELDKEYNYILNLNLKNAFSDNSSKVWYLYFLYKFHDKNGDTLEAFAYYKTYFDRIVSLLMCYKGISYTKRKLPDYHRHYKVNNVKKDFEELNPNYYKKQNIDNFLSELYRLRQYNPINHSSAEIIEDQMLKESQIINLIRQSETLLINSF
;
A
#
# COMPACT_ATOMS: atom_id res chain seq x y z
N SER A 1 3.95 9.29 13.05
CA SER A 1 4.79 8.17 13.53
C SER A 1 5.71 7.74 12.42
N ASN A 2 6.99 7.56 12.74
CA ASN A 2 8.00 7.09 11.78
C ASN A 2 8.20 5.57 11.92
N PHE A 3 7.13 4.82 12.16
CA PHE A 3 7.19 3.37 12.38
C PHE A 3 7.95 2.66 11.26
N PHE A 4 7.55 2.87 10.01
CA PHE A 4 8.19 2.22 8.86
C PHE A 4 9.67 2.60 8.70
N ASP A 5 10.03 3.84 9.01
CA ASP A 5 11.43 4.30 9.01
C ASP A 5 12.27 3.65 10.11
N ALA A 6 11.63 3.18 11.17
CA ALA A 6 12.28 2.57 12.34
C ALA A 6 12.45 1.04 12.22
N ILE A 7 11.83 0.40 11.21
CA ILE A 7 11.98 -1.04 10.98
C ILE A 7 13.43 -1.40 10.70
N ASP A 8 14.01 -2.25 11.53
CA ASP A 8 15.36 -2.79 11.31
C ASP A 8 15.31 -3.90 10.25
N MET A 9 15.86 -3.60 9.08
CA MET A 9 15.87 -4.54 7.95
C MET A 9 16.63 -5.84 8.23
N ASN A 10 17.62 -5.82 9.13
CA ASN A 10 18.35 -7.04 9.51
C ASN A 10 17.48 -7.93 10.37
N LEU A 11 16.78 -7.35 11.34
CA LEU A 11 15.87 -8.08 12.20
C LEU A 11 14.68 -8.61 11.40
N LEU A 12 14.07 -7.79 10.53
CA LEU A 12 12.97 -8.22 9.67
C LEU A 12 13.35 -9.47 8.87
N PHE A 13 14.51 -9.45 8.20
CA PHE A 13 14.93 -10.59 7.38
C PHE A 13 15.42 -11.77 8.20
N LYS A 14 15.85 -11.56 9.43
CA LYS A 14 16.05 -12.64 10.39
C LYS A 14 14.72 -13.34 10.71
N LEU A 15 13.69 -12.58 11.06
CA LEU A 15 12.34 -13.11 11.35
C LEU A 15 11.72 -13.82 10.14
N ILE A 16 11.89 -13.26 8.93
CA ILE A 16 11.47 -13.92 7.71
C ILE A 16 12.15 -15.28 7.55
N ASN A 17 13.46 -15.36 7.75
CA ASN A 17 14.23 -16.60 7.54
C ASN A 17 13.98 -17.66 8.62
N GLU A 18 13.48 -17.26 9.79
CA GLU A 18 13.13 -18.19 10.87
C GLU A 18 11.76 -18.88 10.63
N ARG A 19 10.97 -18.41 9.68
CA ARG A 19 9.71 -19.03 9.30
C ARG A 19 9.94 -20.13 8.26
N GLU A 20 9.45 -21.34 8.53
CA GLU A 20 9.76 -22.56 7.77
C GLU A 20 9.35 -22.54 6.29
N GLU A 21 8.50 -21.61 5.86
CA GLU A 21 7.92 -21.59 4.52
C GLU A 21 8.66 -20.69 3.53
N VAL A 22 9.86 -20.22 3.87
CA VAL A 22 10.38 -19.05 3.21
C VAL A 22 11.67 -19.31 2.44
N LEU A 23 11.84 -18.45 1.47
CA LEU A 23 12.96 -18.16 0.57
C LEU A 23 14.28 -18.80 1.01
N ASP A 24 14.95 -19.44 0.07
CA ASP A 24 16.35 -19.80 0.27
C ASP A 24 17.17 -18.55 0.67
N THR A 25 18.25 -18.76 1.39
CA THR A 25 19.08 -17.69 1.97
C THR A 25 19.53 -16.67 0.93
N ARG A 26 19.80 -17.10 -0.31
CA ARG A 26 20.24 -16.21 -1.40
C ARG A 26 19.11 -15.32 -1.86
N SER A 27 17.93 -15.87 -2.11
CA SER A 27 16.73 -15.10 -2.50
C SER A 27 16.34 -14.11 -1.43
N SER A 28 16.42 -14.49 -0.16
CA SER A 28 16.19 -13.62 0.99
C SER A 28 17.15 -12.42 1.00
N LEU A 29 18.45 -12.64 0.80
CA LEU A 29 19.45 -11.57 0.73
C LEU A 29 19.21 -10.62 -0.44
N ILE A 30 18.88 -11.14 -1.62
CA ILE A 30 18.59 -10.34 -2.80
C ILE A 30 17.34 -9.53 -2.57
N TYR A 31 16.30 -10.12 -2.01
CA TYR A 31 15.04 -9.43 -1.71
C TYR A 31 15.24 -8.31 -0.67
N LYS A 32 16.04 -8.55 0.37
CA LYS A 32 16.43 -7.51 1.32
C LYS A 32 17.11 -6.34 0.62
N ARG A 33 18.09 -6.60 -0.24
CA ARG A 33 18.79 -5.57 -1.01
C ARG A 33 17.84 -4.80 -1.91
N LEU A 34 16.91 -5.49 -2.57
CA LEU A 34 15.88 -4.87 -3.40
C LEU A 34 15.03 -3.89 -2.57
N LEU A 35 14.51 -4.32 -1.42
CA LEU A 35 13.73 -3.44 -0.54
C LEU A 35 14.56 -2.25 -0.05
N GLN A 36 15.82 -2.46 0.31
CA GLN A 36 16.73 -1.38 0.69
C GLN A 36 16.97 -0.39 -0.45
N GLN A 37 17.13 -0.87 -1.68
CA GLN A 37 17.27 0.00 -2.85
C GLN A 37 16.00 0.80 -3.12
N ILE A 38 14.82 0.18 -3.07
CA ILE A 38 13.53 0.86 -3.24
C ILE A 38 13.33 1.91 -2.15
N GLY A 39 13.67 1.61 -0.92
CA GLY A 39 13.45 2.45 0.27
C GLY A 39 14.57 3.45 0.58
N GLY A 40 15.66 3.50 -0.20
CA GLY A 40 16.81 4.34 0.09
C GLY A 40 17.52 3.93 1.39
N ASN A 41 17.84 2.65 1.52
CA ASN A 41 18.42 1.97 2.69
C ASN A 41 17.51 1.87 3.92
N LYS A 42 16.23 2.23 3.80
CA LYS A 42 15.21 2.04 4.82
C LYS A 42 14.16 1.05 4.32
N PHE A 43 13.26 0.67 5.21
CA PHE A 43 12.06 -0.05 4.81
C PHE A 43 11.21 0.82 3.86
N PRO A 44 10.77 0.32 2.71
CA PRO A 44 9.98 1.12 1.77
C PRO A 44 8.68 1.60 2.41
N THR A 45 8.25 2.82 2.06
CA THR A 45 6.97 3.35 2.54
C THR A 45 5.81 2.52 2.01
N VAL A 46 4.91 2.15 2.89
CA VAL A 46 3.87 1.10 2.68
C VAL A 46 2.67 1.58 1.87
N GLU A 47 2.72 2.72 1.27
CA GLU A 47 1.58 3.27 0.55
C GLU A 47 1.01 2.30 -0.48
N ASN A 48 -0.20 1.81 -0.18
CA ASN A 48 -0.97 0.91 -1.04
C ASN A 48 -0.26 -0.43 -1.39
N SER A 49 0.72 -0.85 -0.57
CA SER A 49 1.37 -2.14 -0.74
C SER A 49 0.97 -3.10 0.38
N ALA A 50 0.06 -4.02 0.09
CA ALA A 50 -0.34 -5.05 1.04
C ALA A 50 0.83 -5.95 1.45
N SER A 51 1.74 -6.29 0.52
CA SER A 51 2.92 -7.10 0.84
C SER A 51 3.86 -6.42 1.83
N LEU A 52 4.12 -5.11 1.65
CA LEU A 52 4.96 -4.37 2.58
C LEU A 52 4.26 -4.17 3.93
N SER A 53 2.94 -3.94 3.91
CA SER A 53 2.14 -3.88 5.14
C SER A 53 2.21 -5.20 5.89
N TYR A 54 2.06 -6.32 5.19
CA TYR A 54 2.19 -7.66 5.76
C TYR A 54 3.56 -7.88 6.42
N LEU A 55 4.65 -7.56 5.72
CA LEU A 55 6.00 -7.69 6.30
C LEU A 55 6.17 -6.82 7.56
N ALA A 56 5.64 -5.61 7.56
CA ALA A 56 5.77 -4.69 8.68
C ALA A 56 4.91 -5.07 9.88
N THR A 57 3.71 -5.59 9.67
CA THR A 57 2.74 -5.88 10.73
C THR A 57 2.75 -7.34 11.13
N TYR A 58 2.54 -8.25 10.19
CA TYR A 58 2.40 -9.68 10.49
C TYR A 58 3.73 -10.45 10.63
N ILE A 59 4.84 -9.85 10.16
CA ILE A 59 6.16 -10.48 10.35
C ILE A 59 6.93 -9.77 11.45
N TYR A 60 7.05 -8.44 11.35
CA TYR A 60 7.93 -7.69 12.25
C TYR A 60 7.31 -7.46 13.63
N LEU A 61 6.00 -7.20 13.70
CA LEU A 61 5.29 -6.97 14.97
C LEU A 61 4.68 -8.21 15.59
N ASP A 62 4.70 -9.34 14.91
CA ASP A 62 4.17 -10.61 15.43
C ASP A 62 4.84 -11.04 16.75
N GLU A 63 6.16 -10.85 16.84
CA GLU A 63 6.91 -11.08 18.08
C GLU A 63 6.42 -10.21 19.25
N VAL A 64 6.02 -8.98 18.95
CA VAL A 64 5.45 -8.07 19.96
C VAL A 64 4.11 -8.59 20.44
N ASP A 65 3.26 -9.01 19.52
CA ASP A 65 1.91 -9.49 19.83
C ASP A 65 1.95 -10.79 20.61
N TYR A 66 2.82 -11.73 20.23
CA TYR A 66 3.04 -12.99 20.94
C TYR A 66 3.54 -12.77 22.37
N GLU A 67 4.52 -11.88 22.54
CA GLU A 67 5.05 -11.53 23.86
C GLU A 67 3.96 -10.95 24.76
N LEU A 68 3.18 -9.99 24.22
CA LEU A 68 2.11 -9.35 24.96
C LEU A 68 1.00 -10.34 25.33
N GLU A 69 0.61 -11.21 24.41
CA GLU A 69 -0.36 -12.26 24.70
C GLU A 69 0.11 -13.15 25.84
N THR A 70 1.39 -13.57 25.80
CA THR A 70 1.99 -14.39 26.85
C THR A 70 1.99 -13.69 28.22
N VAL A 71 2.33 -12.39 28.25
CA VAL A 71 2.33 -11.60 29.51
C VAL A 71 0.92 -11.44 30.05
N LEU A 72 -0.05 -11.10 29.20
CA LEU A 72 -1.43 -10.88 29.60
C LEU A 72 -2.10 -12.17 30.09
N GLN A 73 -1.82 -13.31 29.48
CA GLN A 73 -2.31 -14.63 29.91
C GLN A 73 -1.78 -15.03 31.29
N ASN A 74 -0.58 -14.60 31.64
CA ASN A 74 0.07 -14.93 32.90
C ASN A 74 -0.14 -13.89 34.01
N GLU A 75 -0.83 -12.77 33.74
CA GLU A 75 -1.14 -11.75 34.75
C GLU A 75 -2.38 -12.16 35.55
N PRO A 76 -2.21 -12.52 36.84
CA PRO A 76 -3.29 -13.12 37.64
C PRO A 76 -4.46 -12.16 37.95
N GLN A 77 -4.26 -10.85 37.81
CA GLN A 77 -5.28 -9.84 38.05
C GLN A 77 -6.11 -9.50 36.77
N ILE A 78 -5.81 -10.14 35.64
CA ILE A 78 -6.58 -9.99 34.39
C ILE A 78 -7.55 -11.14 34.25
N GLU A 79 -8.85 -10.84 34.28
CA GLU A 79 -9.91 -11.86 34.08
C GLU A 79 -10.08 -12.24 32.61
N SER A 80 -9.97 -11.24 31.71
CA SER A 80 -10.01 -11.44 30.27
C SER A 80 -9.34 -10.27 29.57
N PHE A 81 -8.81 -10.52 28.38
CA PHE A 81 -8.20 -9.49 27.55
C PHE A 81 -8.44 -9.73 26.05
N GLN A 82 -8.25 -8.67 25.29
CA GLN A 82 -8.22 -8.69 23.82
C GLN A 82 -7.16 -7.73 23.33
N ILE A 83 -6.34 -8.17 22.37
CA ILE A 83 -5.37 -7.34 21.68
C ILE A 83 -5.90 -7.07 20.27
N ILE A 84 -5.93 -5.81 19.88
CA ILE A 84 -6.31 -5.37 18.54
C ILE A 84 -5.18 -4.50 18.00
N ARG A 85 -4.68 -4.86 16.81
CA ARG A 85 -3.64 -4.09 16.13
C ARG A 85 -4.18 -3.52 14.81
N TYR A 86 -3.90 -2.25 14.60
CA TYR A 86 -4.09 -1.60 13.32
C TYR A 86 -2.77 -0.95 12.89
N VAL A 87 -2.02 -1.65 12.06
CA VAL A 87 -0.65 -1.28 11.64
C VAL A 87 0.27 -1.10 12.86
N ASP A 88 0.67 0.13 13.20
CA ASP A 88 1.50 0.46 14.37
C ASP A 88 0.68 0.85 15.62
N ASP A 89 -0.61 1.07 15.47
CA ASP A 89 -1.51 1.35 16.59
C ASP A 89 -1.94 0.04 17.28
N LEU A 90 -1.73 -0.01 18.59
CA LEU A 90 -2.05 -1.16 19.44
C LEU A 90 -3.12 -0.78 20.46
N TYR A 91 -4.17 -1.57 20.53
CA TYR A 91 -5.23 -1.45 21.53
C TYR A 91 -5.26 -2.72 22.37
N ILE A 92 -5.16 -2.56 23.68
CA ILE A 92 -5.28 -3.67 24.65
C ILE A 92 -6.50 -3.41 25.51
N PHE A 93 -7.50 -4.26 25.41
CA PHE A 93 -8.67 -4.27 26.28
C PHE A 93 -8.46 -5.34 27.33
N PHE A 94 -8.74 -5.04 28.59
CA PHE A 94 -8.63 -6.00 29.67
C PHE A 94 -9.63 -5.70 30.78
N ASN A 95 -10.06 -6.75 31.46
CA ASN A 95 -10.90 -6.67 32.63
C ASN A 95 -10.08 -6.98 33.89
N THR A 96 -10.19 -6.10 34.89
CA THR A 96 -9.54 -6.23 36.19
C THR A 96 -10.39 -5.57 37.27
N MET A 97 -10.11 -5.85 38.53
CA MET A 97 -10.78 -5.17 39.65
C MET A 97 -10.37 -3.69 39.71
N GLU A 98 -11.26 -2.82 40.16
CA GLU A 98 -11.05 -1.35 40.13
C GLU A 98 -9.88 -0.90 41.00
N ASP A 99 -9.64 -1.56 42.14
CA ASP A 99 -8.51 -1.31 43.05
C ASP A 99 -7.16 -1.76 42.49
N GLU A 100 -7.14 -2.71 41.56
CA GLU A 100 -5.94 -3.22 40.88
C GLU A 100 -5.60 -2.49 39.56
N LEU A 101 -6.51 -1.70 39.03
CA LEU A 101 -6.42 -1.09 37.70
C LEU A 101 -5.12 -0.36 37.45
N ASN A 102 -4.67 0.46 38.42
CA ASN A 102 -3.44 1.23 38.27
C ASN A 102 -2.18 0.35 38.22
N LEU A 103 -2.16 -0.71 39.05
CA LEU A 103 -1.06 -1.64 39.10
C LEU A 103 -0.98 -2.45 37.80
N VAL A 104 -2.10 -3.04 37.37
CA VAL A 104 -2.19 -3.83 36.14
C VAL A 104 -1.86 -2.98 34.92
N SER A 105 -2.42 -1.76 34.83
CA SER A 105 -2.11 -0.84 33.71
C SER A 105 -0.63 -0.50 33.61
N SER A 106 0.04 -0.26 34.76
CA SER A 106 1.48 0.01 34.79
C SER A 106 2.30 -1.20 34.32
N ARG A 107 1.91 -2.41 34.74
CA ARG A 107 2.57 -3.65 34.30
C ARG A 107 2.39 -3.89 32.81
N ILE A 108 1.17 -3.72 32.30
CA ILE A 108 0.90 -3.82 30.85
C ILE A 108 1.73 -2.79 30.08
N LYS A 109 1.74 -1.53 30.53
CA LYS A 109 2.54 -0.49 29.85
C LYS A 109 4.03 -0.87 29.81
N ASN A 110 4.59 -1.40 30.89
CA ASN A 110 5.98 -1.84 30.91
C ASN A 110 6.21 -3.03 29.98
N ALA A 111 5.31 -4.00 29.98
CA ALA A 111 5.37 -5.15 29.06
C ALA A 111 5.34 -4.70 27.59
N VAL A 112 4.48 -3.74 27.24
CA VAL A 112 4.44 -3.14 25.89
C VAL A 112 5.77 -2.50 25.56
N ILE A 113 6.33 -1.66 26.45
CA ILE A 113 7.62 -1.02 26.24
C ILE A 113 8.72 -2.06 25.98
N ASP A 114 8.77 -3.11 26.79
CA ASP A 114 9.80 -4.13 26.70
C ASP A 114 9.64 -4.99 25.44
N ALA A 115 8.41 -5.34 25.04
CA ALA A 115 8.13 -6.06 23.81
C ALA A 115 8.57 -5.25 22.55
N TYR A 116 8.26 -3.94 22.52
CA TYR A 116 8.69 -3.09 21.41
C TYR A 116 10.21 -2.91 21.36
N ARG A 117 10.89 -2.82 22.53
CA ARG A 117 12.35 -2.74 22.59
C ARG A 117 13.04 -3.97 22.04
N LYS A 118 12.46 -5.18 22.21
CA LYS A 118 13.00 -6.43 21.63
C LYS A 118 13.09 -6.35 20.12
N VAL A 119 12.12 -5.71 19.48
CA VAL A 119 12.12 -5.47 18.03
C VAL A 119 12.74 -4.12 17.65
N LYS A 120 13.54 -3.52 18.54
CA LYS A 120 14.26 -2.25 18.33
C LYS A 120 13.34 -1.06 18.02
N LEU A 121 12.12 -1.08 18.48
CA LEU A 121 11.17 0.02 18.39
C LEU A 121 11.00 0.72 19.73
N ASN A 122 10.59 1.97 19.68
CA ASN A 122 10.27 2.75 20.87
C ASN A 122 8.78 3.12 20.87
N LEU A 123 8.13 2.88 22.00
CA LEU A 123 6.77 3.32 22.22
C LEU A 123 6.69 4.86 22.27
N ASN A 124 5.69 5.41 21.59
CA ASN A 124 5.40 6.84 21.71
C ASN A 124 4.53 7.09 22.97
N GLU A 125 5.21 7.38 24.09
CA GLU A 125 4.55 7.56 25.39
C GLU A 125 3.52 8.70 25.38
N ASN A 126 3.70 9.74 24.57
CA ASN A 126 2.77 10.86 24.46
C ASN A 126 1.44 10.47 23.81
N LYS A 127 1.42 9.38 23.05
CA LYS A 127 0.21 8.83 22.41
C LYS A 127 -0.42 7.69 23.21
N THR A 128 0.30 7.14 24.19
CA THR A 128 -0.20 6.05 25.02
C THR A 128 -1.19 6.57 26.04
N LYS A 129 -2.41 6.08 26.00
CA LYS A 129 -3.50 6.49 26.90
C LYS A 129 -4.12 5.27 27.58
N LEU A 130 -4.51 5.45 28.83
CA LEU A 130 -5.38 4.56 29.56
C LEU A 130 -6.77 5.20 29.60
N GLY A 131 -7.81 4.43 29.33
CA GLY A 131 -9.20 4.88 29.38
C GLY A 131 -10.14 3.75 29.77
N LYS A 132 -11.34 4.07 30.21
CA LYS A 132 -12.41 3.09 30.46
C LYS A 132 -13.07 2.70 29.14
N SER A 133 -13.63 1.47 29.04
CA SER A 133 -14.22 0.96 27.79
C SER A 133 -15.35 1.82 27.22
N ASN A 134 -16.13 2.49 28.08
CA ASN A 134 -17.14 3.46 27.65
C ASN A 134 -16.55 4.73 27.01
N GLU A 135 -15.33 5.11 27.39
CA GLU A 135 -14.61 6.26 26.82
C GLU A 135 -13.90 5.91 25.52
N VAL A 136 -13.63 4.62 25.28
CA VAL A 136 -12.97 4.13 24.06
C VAL A 136 -13.82 4.41 22.83
N ASN A 137 -15.12 4.14 22.90
CA ASN A 137 -16.04 4.45 21.80
C ASN A 137 -16.09 5.96 21.50
N GLU A 138 -16.08 6.80 22.51
CA GLU A 138 -16.01 8.26 22.32
C GLU A 138 -14.64 8.67 21.75
N THR A 139 -13.56 8.08 22.25
CA THR A 139 -12.20 8.37 21.78
C THR A 139 -11.96 7.84 20.35
N LEU A 140 -12.43 6.63 20.03
CA LEU A 140 -12.36 6.09 18.67
C LEU A 140 -13.28 6.86 17.73
N ASN A 141 -14.50 7.17 18.13
CA ASN A 141 -15.41 7.99 17.36
C ASN A 141 -14.89 9.41 17.19
N ALA A 142 -14.27 10.02 18.22
CA ALA A 142 -13.61 11.31 18.11
C ALA A 142 -12.37 11.25 17.24
N ALA A 143 -11.58 10.19 17.32
CA ALA A 143 -10.41 9.99 16.44
C ALA A 143 -10.85 9.73 14.99
N LEU A 144 -11.86 8.91 14.77
CA LEU A 144 -12.48 8.67 13.47
C LEU A 144 -13.18 9.94 12.96
N TYR A 145 -13.94 10.61 13.81
CA TYR A 145 -14.58 11.87 13.47
C TYR A 145 -13.55 12.96 13.16
N ASN A 146 -12.51 13.10 13.98
CA ASN A 146 -11.40 14.01 13.70
C ASN A 146 -10.62 13.60 12.44
N HIS A 147 -10.51 12.31 12.17
CA HIS A 147 -9.87 11.83 10.94
C HIS A 147 -10.75 12.02 9.70
N TYR A 148 -12.06 11.83 9.79
CA TYR A 148 -12.99 11.93 8.66
C TYR A 148 -13.67 13.30 8.51
N VAL A 149 -13.90 14.01 9.60
CA VAL A 149 -14.61 15.31 9.59
C VAL A 149 -13.66 16.48 9.73
N ASN A 150 -12.54 16.33 10.45
CA ASN A 150 -11.41 17.28 10.48
C ASN A 150 -10.24 16.88 9.56
N LYS A 151 -10.39 15.86 8.70
CA LYS A 151 -9.83 16.03 7.37
C LYS A 151 -10.61 17.21 6.78
N LYS A 152 -10.29 18.40 7.21
CA LYS A 152 -10.37 19.56 6.36
C LYS A 152 -9.75 19.05 5.09
N GLU A 153 -10.58 18.88 4.07
CA GLU A 153 -10.12 18.61 2.72
C GLU A 153 -8.86 19.42 2.59
N ILE A 154 -7.75 18.74 2.30
CA ILE A 154 -6.49 19.46 2.13
C ILE A 154 -6.90 20.54 1.17
N ASP A 155 -6.85 21.81 1.58
CA ASP A 155 -7.25 22.90 0.72
C ASP A 155 -6.23 22.97 -0.42
N ILE A 156 -6.50 22.14 -1.41
CA ILE A 156 -5.64 21.92 -2.55
C ILE A 156 -5.45 23.18 -3.32
N ALA A 157 -6.48 24.00 -3.39
CA ALA A 157 -6.36 25.32 -4.02
C ALA A 157 -5.25 26.15 -3.36
N TYR A 158 -5.09 26.05 -2.04
CA TYR A 158 -4.01 26.74 -1.32
C TYR A 158 -2.63 26.14 -1.64
N PHE A 159 -2.51 24.81 -1.73
CA PHE A 159 -1.24 24.15 -2.03
C PHE A 159 -0.97 24.04 -3.54
N TYR A 160 -2.01 24.09 -4.37
CA TYR A 160 -1.94 24.13 -5.81
C TYR A 160 -1.42 25.45 -6.35
N ASP A 161 -1.46 26.52 -5.55
CA ASP A 161 -0.90 27.78 -5.99
C ASP A 161 0.57 27.58 -6.43
N LYS A 162 0.78 27.64 -7.73
CA LYS A 162 2.08 27.46 -8.36
C LYS A 162 3.18 28.36 -7.77
N TYR A 163 2.79 29.49 -7.22
CA TYR A 163 3.72 30.39 -6.55
C TYR A 163 4.22 29.79 -5.23
N ASN A 164 3.35 29.14 -4.45
CA ASN A 164 3.76 28.47 -3.20
C ASN A 164 4.71 27.32 -3.52
N ILE A 165 4.40 26.46 -4.46
CA ILE A 165 5.27 25.36 -4.89
C ILE A 165 6.55 25.91 -5.54
N GLY A 166 6.43 26.94 -6.36
CA GLY A 166 7.55 27.62 -6.99
C GLY A 166 8.53 28.22 -5.96
N TYR A 167 8.03 28.91 -4.95
CA TYR A 167 8.85 29.44 -3.86
C TYR A 167 9.44 28.33 -2.96
N PHE A 168 8.68 27.28 -2.72
CA PHE A 168 9.19 26.10 -2.01
C PHE A 168 10.39 25.47 -2.74
N LEU A 169 10.31 25.32 -4.06
CA LEU A 169 11.42 24.80 -4.87
C LEU A 169 12.62 25.75 -4.87
N ASP A 170 12.40 27.08 -4.88
CA ASP A 170 13.47 28.08 -4.80
C ASP A 170 14.17 28.03 -3.42
N ASP A 171 13.41 27.93 -2.34
CA ASP A 171 13.97 27.79 -0.99
C ASP A 171 14.74 26.45 -0.84
N LEU A 172 14.25 25.36 -1.44
CA LEU A 172 14.98 24.10 -1.48
C LEU A 172 16.28 24.22 -2.29
N TYR A 173 16.23 24.94 -3.42
CA TYR A 173 17.44 25.19 -4.22
C TYR A 173 18.48 25.98 -3.43
N ASN A 174 18.08 27.05 -2.74
CA ASN A 174 18.97 27.85 -1.91
C ASN A 174 19.58 27.06 -0.76
N LEU A 175 18.78 26.16 -0.17
CA LEU A 175 19.24 25.25 0.87
C LEU A 175 20.27 24.24 0.34
N ALA A 176 20.03 23.66 -0.85
CA ALA A 176 20.95 22.75 -1.50
C ALA A 176 22.25 23.45 -1.87
N TYR A 177 22.15 24.66 -2.44
CA TYR A 177 23.30 25.46 -2.85
C TYR A 177 24.18 25.89 -1.65
N SER A 178 23.55 26.20 -0.52
CA SER A 178 24.26 26.60 0.71
C SER A 178 24.73 25.41 1.56
N HIS A 179 24.39 24.19 1.21
CA HIS A 179 24.64 22.96 2.00
C HIS A 179 24.15 23.04 3.45
N ASN A 180 23.11 23.84 3.71
CA ASN A 180 22.58 24.08 5.06
C ASN A 180 21.35 23.23 5.34
N HIS A 181 21.55 21.93 5.50
CA HIS A 181 20.48 20.95 5.66
C HIS A 181 19.69 21.05 6.97
N GLU A 182 20.22 21.73 8.00
CA GLU A 182 19.54 21.88 9.30
C GLU A 182 18.25 22.71 9.23
N ASN A 183 18.13 23.56 8.22
CA ASN A 183 16.95 24.41 8.02
C ASN A 183 15.82 23.74 7.23
N PHE A 184 15.98 22.50 6.79
CA PHE A 184 14.97 21.82 5.98
C PHE A 184 13.59 21.74 6.66
N LYS A 185 13.56 21.44 7.96
CA LYS A 185 12.32 21.41 8.73
C LYS A 185 11.62 22.77 8.73
N LYS A 186 12.35 23.86 8.86
CA LYS A 186 11.77 25.21 8.82
C LYS A 186 11.14 25.53 7.46
N ILE A 187 11.74 25.05 6.38
CA ILE A 187 11.17 25.20 5.04
C ILE A 187 9.87 24.41 4.94
N LEU A 188 9.84 23.16 5.41
CA LEU A 188 8.60 22.39 5.42
C LEU A 188 7.50 23.07 6.24
N ASP A 189 7.83 23.53 7.45
CA ASP A 189 6.87 24.23 8.31
C ASP A 189 6.35 25.52 7.64
N LYS A 190 7.20 26.25 6.93
CA LYS A 190 6.83 27.48 6.22
C LYS A 190 5.77 27.23 5.13
N TYR A 191 5.92 26.16 4.35
CA TYR A 191 5.08 25.93 3.16
C TYR A 191 3.90 24.99 3.41
N PHE A 192 3.98 24.14 4.42
CA PHE A 192 2.97 23.11 4.69
C PHE A 192 2.18 23.35 5.98
N THR A 193 2.27 24.57 6.57
CA THR A 193 1.43 24.98 7.70
C THR A 193 0.45 26.07 7.27
N LYS A 194 -0.83 25.87 7.52
CA LYS A 194 -1.90 26.84 7.27
C LYS A 194 -2.76 26.98 8.51
N GLU A 195 -2.98 28.21 8.98
CA GLU A 195 -3.84 28.54 10.14
C GLU A 195 -3.51 27.71 11.41
N GLY A 196 -2.21 27.49 11.67
CA GLY A 196 -1.74 26.71 12.81
C GLY A 196 -1.83 25.18 12.66
N ILE A 197 -2.33 24.68 11.53
CA ILE A 197 -2.39 23.26 11.20
C ILE A 197 -1.21 22.93 10.29
N THR A 198 -0.33 22.02 10.73
CA THR A 198 0.76 21.49 9.91
C THR A 198 0.28 20.26 9.16
N TYR A 199 0.27 20.35 7.82
CA TYR A 199 -0.04 19.23 6.94
C TYR A 199 1.22 18.40 6.66
N SER A 200 1.05 17.12 6.44
CA SER A 200 2.15 16.28 5.98
C SER A 200 2.56 16.72 4.57
N SER A 201 3.80 17.17 4.41
CA SER A 201 4.34 17.51 3.08
C SER A 201 4.24 16.33 2.12
N ASP A 202 4.37 15.12 2.64
CA ASP A 202 4.26 13.88 1.88
C ASP A 202 2.85 13.68 1.32
N GLU A 203 1.82 13.94 2.12
CA GLU A 203 0.42 13.81 1.68
C GLU A 203 0.07 14.91 0.67
N VAL A 204 0.46 16.15 0.94
CA VAL A 204 0.19 17.27 0.04
C VAL A 204 0.86 17.07 -1.31
N LEU A 205 2.16 16.77 -1.33
CA LEU A 205 2.91 16.58 -2.58
C LEU A 205 2.41 15.37 -3.36
N ARG A 206 2.01 14.29 -2.66
CA ARG A 206 1.38 13.13 -3.32
C ARG A 206 0.04 13.47 -3.92
N TYR A 207 -0.76 14.19 -3.19
CA TYR A 207 -2.08 14.60 -3.66
C TYR A 207 -1.94 15.47 -4.90
N LEU A 208 -1.08 16.48 -4.88
CA LEU A 208 -0.79 17.32 -6.04
C LEU A 208 -0.31 16.48 -7.23
N ALA A 209 0.57 15.50 -7.00
CA ALA A 209 1.06 14.64 -8.07
C ALA A 209 -0.01 13.73 -8.69
N TYR A 210 -1.03 13.36 -7.92
CA TYR A 210 -2.07 12.44 -8.39
C TYR A 210 -3.26 13.13 -9.04
N TYR A 211 -3.63 14.31 -8.53
CA TYR A 211 -4.87 14.97 -8.91
C TYR A 211 -4.65 16.24 -9.74
N GLU A 212 -3.45 16.81 -9.65
CA GLU A 212 -3.09 18.09 -10.26
C GLU A 212 -1.82 17.93 -11.09
N ASP A 213 -1.83 17.00 -12.02
CA ASP A 213 -0.69 16.72 -12.90
C ASP A 213 -0.32 17.94 -13.78
N GLU A 214 -1.25 18.86 -14.05
CA GLU A 214 -1.00 20.11 -14.75
C GLU A 214 0.06 20.97 -14.05
N LEU A 215 0.14 20.95 -12.71
CA LEU A 215 1.15 21.66 -11.95
C LEU A 215 2.57 21.26 -12.37
N PHE A 216 2.79 19.97 -12.58
CA PHE A 216 4.08 19.40 -12.97
C PHE A 216 4.27 19.39 -14.51
N GLN A 217 3.35 19.96 -15.26
CA GLN A 217 3.49 20.30 -16.68
C GLN A 217 3.82 21.79 -16.87
N ASP A 218 3.73 22.62 -15.81
CA ASP A 218 4.11 24.03 -15.88
C ASP A 218 5.62 24.17 -16.11
N GLU A 219 6.00 24.86 -17.18
CA GLU A 219 7.42 25.01 -17.58
C GLU A 219 8.27 25.69 -16.49
N ALA A 220 7.72 26.63 -15.73
CA ALA A 220 8.43 27.28 -14.65
C ALA A 220 8.74 26.31 -13.51
N ILE A 221 7.79 25.45 -13.14
CA ILE A 221 7.99 24.39 -12.15
C ILE A 221 8.99 23.36 -12.65
N ILE A 222 8.85 22.91 -13.89
CA ILE A 222 9.80 21.97 -14.52
C ILE A 222 11.24 22.54 -14.50
N CYS A 223 11.41 23.81 -14.86
CA CYS A 223 12.73 24.46 -14.83
C CYS A 223 13.32 24.49 -13.42
N LYS A 224 12.50 24.79 -12.40
CA LYS A 224 12.97 24.80 -11.00
C LYS A 224 13.38 23.40 -10.52
N ILE A 225 12.62 22.37 -10.86
CA ILE A 225 12.96 20.97 -10.53
C ILE A 225 14.26 20.56 -11.27
N LYS A 226 14.39 20.86 -12.56
CA LYS A 226 15.64 20.59 -13.31
C LYS A 226 16.84 21.29 -12.68
N ARG A 227 16.70 22.55 -12.28
CA ARG A 227 17.75 23.30 -11.60
C ARG A 227 18.15 22.68 -10.26
N LEU A 228 17.18 22.18 -9.47
CA LEU A 228 17.44 21.48 -8.23
C LEU A 228 18.22 20.17 -8.47
N ILE A 229 17.82 19.40 -9.48
CA ILE A 229 18.50 18.15 -9.87
C ILE A 229 19.97 18.44 -10.25
N LEU A 230 20.24 19.49 -11.03
CA LEU A 230 21.59 19.86 -11.43
C LEU A 230 22.47 20.32 -10.26
N THR A 231 21.89 20.94 -9.26
CA THR A 231 22.66 21.48 -8.11
C THR A 231 23.09 20.37 -7.17
N ASP A 232 22.16 19.58 -6.73
CA ASP A 232 22.40 18.41 -5.88
C ASP A 232 21.22 17.47 -5.94
N TYR A 233 21.21 16.55 -6.90
CA TYR A 233 20.12 15.62 -6.98
C TYR A 233 20.12 14.61 -5.82
N ASN A 234 21.25 14.41 -5.13
CA ASN A 234 21.26 13.66 -3.86
C ASN A 234 20.56 14.44 -2.74
N PHE A 235 20.46 15.75 -2.83
CA PHE A 235 19.65 16.54 -1.88
C PHE A 235 18.17 16.20 -1.98
N ILE A 236 17.70 15.87 -3.16
CA ILE A 236 16.43 15.20 -3.33
C ILE A 236 16.32 14.00 -2.34
N ASN A 237 17.39 13.40 -1.85
CA ASN A 237 17.45 12.34 -0.84
C ASN A 237 17.00 12.73 0.57
N TYR A 238 16.87 13.96 0.91
CA TYR A 238 16.51 14.31 2.29
C TYR A 238 15.06 13.96 2.70
N LYS A 239 14.21 13.68 1.77
CA LYS A 239 12.93 12.97 1.80
C LYS A 239 12.44 12.69 0.37
N ILE A 240 13.28 12.15 -0.37
CA ILE A 240 13.38 12.02 -1.78
C ILE A 240 12.43 11.09 -2.40
N ASN A 241 12.14 10.06 -1.66
CA ASN A 241 11.14 9.11 -2.12
C ASN A 241 9.88 9.83 -2.61
N ILE A 242 9.63 11.05 -2.12
CA ILE A 242 8.51 11.87 -2.54
C ILE A 242 8.81 12.57 -3.86
N PHE A 243 9.90 13.32 -3.94
CA PHE A 243 10.20 14.10 -5.16
C PHE A 243 10.46 13.21 -6.37
N LEU A 244 11.25 12.15 -6.19
CA LEU A 244 11.47 11.19 -7.25
C LEU A 244 10.21 10.43 -7.61
N ARG A 245 9.41 10.04 -6.63
CA ARG A 245 8.11 9.43 -6.91
C ARG A 245 7.17 10.40 -7.61
N ILE A 246 7.19 11.67 -7.28
CA ILE A 246 6.45 12.70 -8.00
C ILE A 246 6.94 12.75 -9.45
N ILE A 247 8.24 12.94 -9.69
CA ILE A 247 8.81 12.99 -11.03
C ILE A 247 8.46 11.75 -11.85
N LEU A 248 8.60 10.57 -11.27
CA LEU A 248 8.33 9.31 -11.96
C LEU A 248 6.83 9.00 -12.10
N LYS A 249 6.00 9.41 -11.12
CA LYS A 249 4.56 9.13 -11.12
C LYS A 249 3.74 10.16 -11.89
N THR A 250 4.14 11.42 -11.96
CA THR A 250 3.46 12.41 -12.80
C THR A 250 3.52 12.08 -14.27
N ASN A 251 4.38 11.12 -14.64
CA ASN A 251 4.59 10.73 -16.02
C ASN A 251 5.00 11.91 -16.93
N ASN A 252 5.58 12.95 -16.33
CA ASN A 252 6.10 14.09 -17.09
C ASN A 252 7.33 13.65 -17.90
N GLY A 253 7.13 13.43 -19.20
CA GLY A 253 8.16 12.90 -20.09
C GLY A 253 9.43 13.75 -20.15
N GLU A 254 9.31 15.07 -20.04
CA GLU A 254 10.44 16.00 -20.05
C GLU A 254 11.30 15.89 -18.79
N LEU A 255 10.65 15.83 -17.61
CA LEU A 255 11.38 15.66 -16.35
C LEU A 255 12.03 14.28 -16.27
N ILE A 256 11.34 13.24 -16.69
CA ILE A 256 11.87 11.86 -16.68
C ILE A 256 13.06 11.77 -17.65
N LYS A 257 12.92 12.29 -18.86
CA LYS A 257 13.99 12.32 -19.84
C LYS A 257 15.20 13.09 -19.34
N PHE A 258 14.98 14.23 -18.70
CA PHE A 258 16.06 15.03 -18.13
C PHE A 258 16.78 14.26 -17.01
N LEU A 259 16.06 13.67 -16.06
CA LEU A 259 16.64 12.87 -14.99
C LEU A 259 17.42 11.66 -15.53
N LEU A 260 16.89 10.97 -16.53
CA LEU A 260 17.59 9.84 -17.15
C LEU A 260 18.86 10.29 -17.89
N ASN A 261 18.84 11.43 -18.57
CA ASN A 261 20.04 11.96 -19.23
C ASN A 261 21.13 12.26 -18.20
N GLU A 262 20.79 12.86 -17.07
CA GLU A 262 21.75 13.10 -15.97
C GLU A 262 22.31 11.78 -15.41
N LEU A 263 21.48 10.74 -15.27
CA LEU A 263 21.95 9.41 -14.88
C LEU A 263 22.86 8.79 -15.94
N PHE A 264 22.49 8.88 -17.22
CA PHE A 264 23.29 8.29 -18.32
C PHE A 264 24.65 8.98 -18.54
N ASN A 265 24.73 10.26 -18.20
CA ASN A 265 26.00 11.02 -18.31
C ASN A 265 27.02 10.63 -17.23
N LYS A 266 26.65 9.85 -16.23
CA LYS A 266 27.56 9.40 -15.18
C LYS A 266 28.38 8.19 -15.65
N GLU A 267 29.68 8.24 -15.42
CA GLU A 267 30.56 7.10 -15.69
C GLU A 267 30.29 5.94 -14.72
N LYS A 268 29.94 6.26 -13.46
CA LYS A 268 29.67 5.27 -12.42
C LYS A 268 28.39 5.61 -11.65
N PHE A 269 27.56 4.63 -11.45
CA PHE A 269 26.38 4.74 -10.60
C PHE A 269 26.76 4.61 -9.13
N ASN A 270 26.25 5.51 -8.31
CA ASN A 270 26.23 5.35 -6.86
C ASN A 270 24.95 4.62 -6.42
N SER A 271 24.84 4.30 -5.14
CA SER A 271 23.69 3.58 -4.57
C SER A 271 22.36 4.30 -4.80
N PHE A 272 22.40 5.62 -4.93
CA PHE A 272 21.24 6.44 -5.16
C PHE A 272 20.80 6.40 -6.63
N ASP A 273 21.75 6.45 -7.56
CA ASP A 273 21.49 6.28 -8.98
C ASP A 273 20.83 4.91 -9.25
N VAL A 274 21.31 3.88 -8.56
CA VAL A 274 20.73 2.53 -8.61
C VAL A 274 19.28 2.54 -8.07
N SER A 275 19.05 3.22 -6.94
CA SER A 275 17.69 3.33 -6.35
C SER A 275 16.71 4.01 -7.31
N ILE A 276 17.10 5.14 -7.90
CA ILE A 276 16.28 5.84 -8.92
C ILE A 276 15.99 4.94 -10.11
N SER A 277 17.04 4.30 -10.62
CA SER A 277 16.95 3.45 -11.81
C SER A 277 16.03 2.25 -11.57
N ILE A 278 16.15 1.58 -10.43
CA ILE A 278 15.26 0.47 -10.07
C ILE A 278 13.82 0.94 -9.92
N ASN A 279 13.56 2.05 -9.24
CA ASN A 279 12.22 2.60 -9.11
C ASN A 279 11.61 2.93 -10.48
N TYR A 280 12.38 3.54 -11.38
CA TYR A 280 11.94 3.81 -12.74
C TYR A 280 11.65 2.54 -13.52
N LEU A 281 12.54 1.56 -13.50
CA LEU A 281 12.37 0.27 -14.18
C LEU A 281 11.14 -0.48 -13.68
N LEU A 282 10.90 -0.50 -12.37
CA LEU A 282 9.71 -1.12 -11.78
C LEU A 282 8.42 -0.42 -12.24
N LEU A 283 8.41 0.91 -12.32
CA LEU A 283 7.27 1.68 -12.82
C LEU A 283 7.00 1.45 -14.30
N ARG A 284 8.05 1.14 -15.08
CA ARG A 284 7.99 0.91 -16.54
C ARG A 284 8.08 -0.56 -16.93
N ASN A 285 7.85 -1.48 -15.99
CA ASN A 285 7.91 -2.92 -16.24
C ASN A 285 9.22 -3.36 -16.92
N PHE A 286 10.34 -2.78 -16.53
CA PHE A 286 11.66 -3.07 -17.09
C PHE A 286 11.81 -2.80 -18.60
N GLN A 287 11.01 -1.90 -19.16
CA GLN A 287 11.05 -1.58 -20.59
C GLN A 287 12.12 -0.55 -20.97
N HIS A 288 13.29 -0.58 -20.35
CA HIS A 288 14.39 0.32 -20.67
C HIS A 288 15.74 -0.42 -20.66
N ASN A 289 16.06 -1.04 -21.78
CA ASN A 289 17.22 -1.95 -21.90
C ASN A 289 18.56 -1.30 -21.53
N ASP A 290 18.80 -0.04 -21.95
CA ASP A 290 20.08 0.65 -21.65
C ASP A 290 20.23 0.90 -20.15
N LEU A 291 19.15 1.30 -19.47
CA LEU A 291 19.18 1.50 -18.03
C LEU A 291 19.32 0.17 -17.28
N MET A 292 18.62 -0.87 -17.73
CA MET A 292 18.76 -2.22 -17.19
C MET A 292 20.22 -2.70 -17.29
N SER A 293 20.88 -2.49 -18.43
CA SER A 293 22.29 -2.85 -18.62
C SER A 293 23.17 -2.12 -17.62
N LYS A 294 23.04 -0.80 -17.49
CA LYS A 294 23.83 0.00 -16.54
C LYS A 294 23.61 -0.41 -15.07
N VAL A 295 22.37 -0.69 -14.67
CA VAL A 295 22.09 -1.17 -13.31
C VAL A 295 22.64 -2.59 -13.12
N LYS A 296 22.61 -3.42 -14.15
CA LYS A 296 23.18 -4.78 -14.12
C LYS A 296 24.70 -4.75 -13.88
N ASP A 297 25.40 -3.78 -14.45
CA ASP A 297 26.85 -3.60 -14.23
C ASP A 297 27.19 -3.26 -12.75
N VAL A 298 26.24 -2.65 -12.02
CA VAL A 298 26.39 -2.32 -10.59
C VAL A 298 25.87 -3.43 -9.69
N ASP A 299 24.72 -3.98 -9.98
CA ASP A 299 24.08 -5.06 -9.23
C ASP A 299 23.34 -6.03 -10.14
N SER A 300 24.10 -6.98 -10.69
CA SER A 300 23.55 -7.99 -11.60
C SER A 300 22.53 -8.90 -10.93
N GLU A 301 22.71 -9.24 -9.65
CA GLU A 301 21.83 -10.18 -8.95
C GLU A 301 20.43 -9.61 -8.74
N ILE A 302 20.32 -8.31 -8.39
CA ILE A 302 19.01 -7.63 -8.26
C ILE A 302 18.29 -7.63 -9.61
N ILE A 303 18.99 -7.23 -10.68
CA ILE A 303 18.38 -7.15 -12.02
C ILE A 303 17.99 -8.54 -12.52
N ASP A 304 18.84 -9.54 -12.40
CA ASP A 304 18.53 -10.91 -12.79
C ASP A 304 17.37 -11.52 -11.98
N TYR A 305 17.28 -11.17 -10.70
CA TYR A 305 16.17 -11.57 -9.83
C TYR A 305 14.85 -10.96 -10.30
N ILE A 306 14.83 -9.65 -10.53
CA ILE A 306 13.61 -8.95 -10.96
C ILE A 306 13.22 -9.38 -12.37
N ASP A 307 14.19 -9.55 -13.29
CA ASP A 307 13.92 -10.02 -14.63
C ASP A 307 13.30 -11.43 -14.64
N ARG A 308 13.83 -12.34 -13.81
CA ARG A 308 13.21 -13.66 -13.59
C ARG A 308 11.82 -13.56 -13.01
N TYR A 309 11.63 -12.70 -12.01
CA TYR A 309 10.33 -12.48 -11.40
C TYR A 309 9.32 -11.90 -12.39
N CYS A 310 9.70 -10.90 -13.17
CA CYS A 310 8.86 -10.29 -14.20
C CYS A 310 8.57 -11.25 -15.37
N LYS A 311 9.47 -12.19 -15.66
CA LYS A 311 9.31 -13.23 -16.66
C LYS A 311 8.67 -14.51 -16.14
N GLN A 312 8.54 -14.63 -14.82
CA GLN A 312 7.88 -15.78 -14.23
C GLN A 312 6.44 -15.83 -14.76
N ASP A 313 6.11 -16.92 -15.39
CA ASP A 313 4.78 -17.12 -15.94
C ASP A 313 3.84 -17.55 -14.80
N PHE A 314 3.43 -16.58 -13.97
CA PHE A 314 2.44 -16.80 -12.91
C PHE A 314 1.18 -17.46 -13.44
N LEU A 315 0.90 -17.26 -14.71
CA LEU A 315 -0.23 -17.85 -15.38
C LEU A 315 -0.07 -19.35 -15.52
N LYS A 316 1.15 -19.87 -15.74
CA LYS A 316 1.40 -21.32 -15.76
C LYS A 316 1.21 -21.98 -14.41
N GLU A 317 1.59 -21.27 -13.34
CA GLU A 317 1.35 -21.77 -11.99
C GLU A 317 -0.15 -21.78 -11.65
N LEU A 318 -0.87 -20.74 -12.03
CA LEU A 318 -2.32 -20.64 -11.88
C LEU A 318 -3.06 -21.63 -12.77
N ASP A 319 -2.56 -21.89 -13.98
CA ASP A 319 -3.17 -22.81 -14.96
C ASP A 319 -3.21 -24.26 -14.46
N LYS A 320 -2.17 -24.69 -13.73
CA LYS A 320 -2.12 -26.02 -13.12
C LYS A 320 -3.24 -26.24 -12.10
N GLU A 321 -3.65 -25.18 -11.39
CA GLU A 321 -4.66 -25.30 -10.35
C GLU A 321 -6.08 -25.05 -10.85
N TYR A 322 -6.28 -24.19 -11.86
CA TYR A 322 -7.59 -23.59 -12.11
C TYR A 322 -8.12 -23.65 -13.54
N ASN A 323 -7.37 -24.11 -14.52
CA ASN A 323 -7.74 -24.07 -15.95
C ASN A 323 -8.22 -22.67 -16.44
N TYR A 324 -7.85 -21.62 -15.73
CA TYR A 324 -8.29 -20.24 -16.00
C TYR A 324 -7.81 -19.72 -17.34
N ILE A 325 -6.72 -20.26 -17.83
CA ILE A 325 -5.91 -19.64 -18.86
C ILE A 325 -6.26 -20.14 -20.26
N LEU A 326 -7.24 -21.01 -20.37
CA LEU A 326 -7.83 -21.38 -21.65
C LEU A 326 -8.57 -20.19 -22.29
N ASN A 327 -8.97 -19.19 -21.49
CA ASN A 327 -9.62 -17.99 -21.98
C ASN A 327 -8.58 -16.88 -22.24
N LEU A 328 -8.42 -16.51 -23.53
CA LEU A 328 -7.46 -15.49 -23.97
C LEU A 328 -7.66 -14.12 -23.30
N ASN A 329 -8.90 -13.73 -23.05
CA ASN A 329 -9.21 -12.43 -22.40
C ASN A 329 -8.76 -12.42 -20.95
N LEU A 330 -8.98 -13.49 -20.20
CA LEU A 330 -8.47 -13.65 -18.83
C LEU A 330 -6.94 -13.63 -18.83
N LYS A 331 -6.32 -14.37 -19.75
CA LYS A 331 -4.86 -14.37 -19.90
C LYS A 331 -4.31 -12.96 -20.12
N ASN A 332 -4.92 -12.19 -20.99
CA ASN A 332 -4.51 -10.81 -21.24
C ASN A 332 -4.72 -9.91 -20.02
N ALA A 333 -5.82 -10.08 -19.29
CA ALA A 333 -6.08 -9.34 -18.06
C ALA A 333 -5.05 -9.64 -16.96
N PHE A 334 -4.64 -10.89 -16.80
CA PHE A 334 -3.59 -11.28 -15.86
C PHE A 334 -2.20 -10.81 -16.29
N SER A 335 -1.93 -10.73 -17.57
CA SER A 335 -0.66 -10.24 -18.13
C SER A 335 -0.54 -8.72 -18.11
N ASP A 336 -1.65 -8.01 -17.88
CA ASP A 336 -1.64 -6.54 -17.76
C ASP A 336 -1.09 -6.11 -16.39
N ASN A 337 0.20 -5.83 -16.36
CA ASN A 337 0.90 -5.40 -15.17
C ASN A 337 0.39 -4.05 -14.60
N SER A 338 -0.23 -3.20 -15.43
CA SER A 338 -0.80 -1.93 -14.98
C SER A 338 -2.02 -2.13 -14.08
N SER A 339 -2.77 -3.20 -14.32
CA SER A 339 -3.99 -3.53 -13.55
C SER A 339 -3.71 -4.22 -12.22
N LYS A 340 -2.57 -4.88 -12.09
CA LYS A 340 -2.19 -5.68 -10.91
C LYS A 340 -3.25 -6.72 -10.50
N VAL A 341 -4.00 -7.24 -11.46
CA VAL A 341 -5.04 -8.26 -11.23
C VAL A 341 -4.43 -9.53 -10.63
N TRP A 342 -3.30 -9.98 -11.17
CA TRP A 342 -2.55 -11.14 -10.68
C TRP A 342 -2.15 -11.00 -9.20
N TYR A 343 -1.77 -9.80 -8.77
CA TYR A 343 -1.37 -9.53 -7.39
C TYR A 343 -2.53 -9.70 -6.40
N LEU A 344 -3.70 -9.15 -6.75
CA LEU A 344 -4.90 -9.30 -5.92
C LEU A 344 -5.37 -10.75 -5.87
N TYR A 345 -5.26 -11.47 -7.00
CA TYR A 345 -5.57 -12.89 -7.05
C TYR A 345 -4.61 -13.72 -6.19
N PHE A 346 -3.32 -13.39 -6.21
CA PHE A 346 -2.32 -14.02 -5.36
C PHE A 346 -2.64 -13.82 -3.87
N LEU A 347 -2.94 -12.59 -3.46
CA LEU A 347 -3.32 -12.31 -2.07
C LEU A 347 -4.58 -13.07 -1.65
N TYR A 348 -5.58 -13.10 -2.53
CA TYR A 348 -6.77 -13.91 -2.28
C TYR A 348 -6.40 -15.38 -2.02
N LYS A 349 -5.58 -15.98 -2.89
CA LYS A 349 -5.18 -17.38 -2.75
C LYS A 349 -4.32 -17.65 -1.53
N PHE A 350 -3.48 -16.72 -1.16
CA PHE A 350 -2.67 -16.80 0.05
C PHE A 350 -3.56 -16.91 1.30
N HIS A 351 -4.50 -16.00 1.45
CA HIS A 351 -5.43 -16.01 2.58
C HIS A 351 -6.40 -17.20 2.54
N ASP A 352 -6.86 -17.60 1.36
CA ASP A 352 -7.71 -18.78 1.18
C ASP A 352 -7.01 -20.08 1.65
N LYS A 353 -5.72 -20.23 1.33
CA LYS A 353 -4.91 -21.38 1.80
C LYS A 353 -4.65 -21.36 3.31
N ASN A 354 -4.55 -20.17 3.90
CA ASN A 354 -4.35 -20.04 5.34
C ASN A 354 -5.64 -20.17 6.16
N GLY A 355 -6.80 -20.24 5.51
CA GLY A 355 -8.10 -20.28 6.18
C GLY A 355 -8.62 -18.91 6.64
N ASP A 356 -7.97 -17.81 6.23
CA ASP A 356 -8.35 -16.44 6.55
C ASP A 356 -9.53 -15.99 5.67
N THR A 357 -10.71 -16.52 5.91
CA THR A 357 -11.87 -16.41 5.00
C THR A 357 -12.31 -14.98 4.73
N LEU A 358 -12.26 -14.09 5.73
CA LEU A 358 -12.67 -12.69 5.57
C LEU A 358 -11.68 -11.90 4.70
N GLU A 359 -10.39 -12.09 4.93
CA GLU A 359 -9.30 -11.52 4.15
C GLU A 359 -9.32 -12.03 2.72
N ALA A 360 -9.45 -13.35 2.56
CA ALA A 360 -9.57 -13.98 1.26
C ALA A 360 -10.72 -13.37 0.46
N PHE A 361 -11.89 -13.20 1.07
CA PHE A 361 -13.04 -12.59 0.42
C PHE A 361 -12.82 -11.11 0.09
N ALA A 362 -12.15 -10.36 0.96
CA ALA A 362 -11.85 -8.95 0.73
C ALA A 362 -10.96 -8.77 -0.51
N TYR A 363 -9.87 -9.54 -0.60
CA TYR A 363 -8.97 -9.50 -1.75
C TYR A 363 -9.63 -10.06 -3.01
N TYR A 364 -10.38 -11.16 -2.88
CA TYR A 364 -11.15 -11.71 -3.98
C TYR A 364 -12.14 -10.70 -4.58
N LYS A 365 -12.89 -10.00 -3.73
CA LYS A 365 -13.85 -9.00 -4.21
C LYS A 365 -13.18 -7.82 -4.91
N THR A 366 -12.02 -7.39 -4.43
CA THR A 366 -11.24 -6.34 -5.09
C THR A 366 -10.65 -6.83 -6.43
N TYR A 367 -10.19 -8.06 -6.48
CA TYR A 367 -9.77 -8.74 -7.70
C TYR A 367 -10.93 -8.81 -8.71
N PHE A 368 -12.10 -9.29 -8.27
CA PHE A 368 -13.28 -9.43 -9.12
C PHE A 368 -13.69 -8.09 -9.74
N ASP A 369 -13.74 -7.02 -8.97
CA ASP A 369 -14.06 -5.68 -9.48
C ASP A 369 -13.07 -5.22 -10.57
N ARG A 370 -11.78 -5.45 -10.36
CA ARG A 370 -10.74 -5.07 -11.34
C ARG A 370 -10.78 -5.91 -12.61
N ILE A 371 -10.88 -7.23 -12.46
CA ILE A 371 -10.89 -8.10 -13.63
C ILE A 371 -12.15 -7.90 -14.47
N VAL A 372 -13.30 -7.71 -13.84
CA VAL A 372 -14.56 -7.39 -14.55
C VAL A 372 -14.41 -6.07 -15.31
N SER A 373 -13.84 -5.04 -14.68
CA SER A 373 -13.61 -3.75 -15.35
C SER A 373 -12.75 -3.89 -16.59
N LEU A 374 -11.65 -4.64 -16.52
CA LEU A 374 -10.76 -4.88 -17.64
C LEU A 374 -11.45 -5.68 -18.77
N LEU A 375 -12.10 -6.78 -18.41
CA LEU A 375 -12.75 -7.64 -19.38
C LEU A 375 -13.90 -6.93 -20.09
N MET A 376 -14.69 -6.12 -19.38
CA MET A 376 -15.73 -5.28 -19.99
C MET A 376 -15.12 -4.23 -20.92
N CYS A 377 -13.98 -3.63 -20.54
CA CYS A 377 -13.24 -2.70 -21.39
C CYS A 377 -12.76 -3.38 -22.68
N TYR A 378 -12.19 -4.58 -22.59
CA TYR A 378 -11.75 -5.35 -23.76
C TYR A 378 -12.92 -5.71 -24.71
N LYS A 379 -14.10 -5.90 -24.16
CA LYS A 379 -15.33 -6.13 -24.95
C LYS A 379 -15.98 -4.83 -25.44
N GLY A 380 -15.43 -3.67 -25.10
CA GLY A 380 -15.97 -2.37 -25.51
C GLY A 380 -17.25 -1.94 -24.79
N ILE A 381 -17.61 -2.61 -23.71
CA ILE A 381 -18.84 -2.38 -22.92
C ILE A 381 -18.64 -1.27 -21.88
N SER A 382 -17.41 -1.03 -21.44
CA SER A 382 -17.10 0.01 -20.45
C SER A 382 -17.10 1.42 -21.05
N TYR A 383 -17.57 2.43 -20.29
CA TYR A 383 -17.59 3.84 -20.70
C TYR A 383 -16.20 4.45 -20.94
N THR A 384 -15.20 3.89 -20.35
CA THR A 384 -13.84 4.42 -20.44
C THR A 384 -13.06 3.80 -21.59
N LYS A 385 -13.48 4.04 -22.82
CA LYS A 385 -12.76 3.58 -24.02
C LYS A 385 -11.34 4.17 -24.19
N ARG A 386 -10.91 5.10 -23.35
CA ARG A 386 -9.70 5.91 -23.58
C ARG A 386 -8.66 5.93 -22.45
N LYS A 387 -8.98 5.44 -21.27
CA LYS A 387 -8.05 5.39 -20.12
C LYS A 387 -8.21 4.03 -19.43
N LEU A 388 -7.34 3.72 -18.48
CA LEU A 388 -7.49 2.56 -17.58
C LEU A 388 -8.94 2.43 -17.11
N PRO A 389 -9.48 1.23 -17.05
CA PRO A 389 -10.87 1.00 -16.65
C PRO A 389 -11.23 1.79 -15.42
N ASP A 390 -12.37 2.49 -15.46
CA ASP A 390 -12.90 3.18 -14.29
C ASP A 390 -13.40 2.14 -13.28
N TYR A 391 -12.52 1.75 -12.38
CA TYR A 391 -12.82 0.77 -11.33
C TYR A 391 -13.98 1.20 -10.43
N HIS A 392 -14.22 2.50 -10.29
CA HIS A 392 -15.35 3.03 -9.50
C HIS A 392 -16.70 2.66 -10.10
N ARG A 393 -16.78 2.44 -11.40
CA ARG A 393 -18.01 1.99 -12.04
C ARG A 393 -18.47 0.64 -11.53
N HIS A 394 -17.53 -0.28 -11.29
CA HIS A 394 -17.82 -1.64 -10.87
C HIS A 394 -17.94 -1.84 -9.36
N TYR A 395 -17.82 -0.77 -8.56
CA TYR A 395 -18.24 -0.79 -7.17
C TYR A 395 -19.76 -0.72 -6.99
N LYS A 396 -20.51 -0.33 -8.03
CA LYS A 396 -21.97 -0.25 -8.01
C LYS A 396 -22.58 -1.49 -8.65
N VAL A 397 -23.22 -2.33 -7.87
CA VAL A 397 -23.81 -3.59 -8.35
C VAL A 397 -24.70 -3.43 -9.58
N ASN A 398 -25.50 -2.36 -9.62
CA ASN A 398 -26.39 -2.11 -10.77
C ASN A 398 -25.63 -1.86 -12.08
N ASN A 399 -24.46 -1.28 -12.03
CA ASN A 399 -23.61 -1.12 -13.22
C ASN A 399 -23.06 -2.46 -13.70
N VAL A 400 -22.58 -3.29 -12.77
CA VAL A 400 -22.06 -4.61 -13.07
C VAL A 400 -23.16 -5.52 -13.65
N LYS A 401 -24.35 -5.49 -13.06
CA LYS A 401 -25.52 -6.23 -13.58
C LYS A 401 -25.83 -5.83 -15.02
N LYS A 402 -25.91 -4.52 -15.27
CA LYS A 402 -26.19 -3.99 -16.62
C LYS A 402 -25.13 -4.40 -17.63
N ASP A 403 -23.86 -4.34 -17.26
CA ASP A 403 -22.76 -4.71 -18.13
C ASP A 403 -22.77 -6.22 -18.47
N PHE A 404 -23.05 -7.10 -17.50
CA PHE A 404 -23.20 -8.53 -17.75
C PHE A 404 -24.46 -8.88 -18.57
N GLU A 405 -25.57 -8.19 -18.32
CA GLU A 405 -26.78 -8.37 -19.12
C GLU A 405 -26.57 -7.94 -20.58
N GLU A 406 -25.86 -6.82 -20.81
CA GLU A 406 -25.49 -6.34 -22.15
C GLU A 406 -24.55 -7.35 -22.87
N LEU A 407 -23.59 -7.91 -22.13
CA LEU A 407 -22.61 -8.84 -22.66
C LEU A 407 -23.25 -10.14 -23.17
N ASN A 408 -24.14 -10.74 -22.38
CA ASN A 408 -24.81 -12.00 -22.74
C ASN A 408 -26.19 -12.12 -22.07
N PRO A 409 -27.25 -11.53 -22.66
CA PRO A 409 -28.58 -11.46 -22.06
C PRO A 409 -29.20 -12.83 -21.72
N ASN A 410 -28.98 -13.80 -22.59
CA ASN A 410 -29.56 -15.16 -22.45
C ASN A 410 -28.88 -15.91 -21.29
N TYR A 411 -27.57 -15.85 -21.20
CA TYR A 411 -26.78 -16.44 -20.11
C TYR A 411 -27.11 -15.77 -18.79
N TYR A 412 -27.19 -14.43 -18.78
CA TYR A 412 -27.52 -13.64 -17.61
C TYR A 412 -28.84 -14.07 -16.95
N LYS A 413 -29.92 -14.20 -17.75
CA LYS A 413 -31.23 -14.62 -17.27
C LYS A 413 -31.26 -16.08 -16.84
N LYS A 414 -30.69 -16.99 -17.67
CA LYS A 414 -30.70 -18.42 -17.40
C LYS A 414 -29.99 -18.80 -16.10
N GLN A 415 -28.89 -18.11 -15.77
CA GLN A 415 -28.08 -18.43 -14.60
C GLN A 415 -28.44 -17.61 -13.35
N ASN A 416 -29.52 -16.80 -13.42
CA ASN A 416 -29.95 -15.95 -12.29
C ASN A 416 -28.83 -15.06 -11.75
N ILE A 417 -28.01 -14.50 -12.64
CA ILE A 417 -26.80 -13.73 -12.31
C ILE A 417 -27.17 -12.46 -11.52
N ASP A 418 -28.37 -11.93 -11.72
CA ASP A 418 -28.86 -10.78 -10.98
C ASP A 418 -28.86 -10.99 -9.46
N ASN A 419 -29.43 -12.12 -9.00
CA ASN A 419 -29.46 -12.45 -7.57
C ASN A 419 -28.08 -12.77 -7.04
N PHE A 420 -27.26 -13.49 -7.79
CA PHE A 420 -25.90 -13.81 -7.43
C PHE A 420 -25.04 -12.54 -7.24
N LEU A 421 -25.05 -11.62 -8.19
CA LEU A 421 -24.31 -10.35 -8.05
C LEU A 421 -24.84 -9.51 -6.89
N SER A 422 -26.16 -9.46 -6.67
CA SER A 422 -26.73 -8.79 -5.51
C SER A 422 -26.15 -9.32 -4.23
N GLU A 423 -26.07 -10.63 -4.08
CA GLU A 423 -25.56 -11.29 -2.87
C GLU A 423 -24.06 -11.06 -2.70
N LEU A 424 -23.27 -11.19 -3.75
CA LEU A 424 -21.82 -10.93 -3.73
C LEU A 424 -21.50 -9.51 -3.25
N TYR A 425 -22.27 -8.51 -3.72
CA TYR A 425 -22.07 -7.11 -3.34
C TYR A 425 -22.66 -6.79 -1.96
N ARG A 426 -23.74 -7.47 -1.57
CA ARG A 426 -24.31 -7.36 -0.23
C ARG A 426 -23.31 -7.84 0.83
N LEU A 427 -22.72 -9.02 0.64
CA LEU A 427 -21.76 -9.60 1.58
C LEU A 427 -20.50 -8.75 1.72
N ARG A 428 -20.07 -8.04 0.67
CA ARG A 428 -18.97 -7.08 0.79
C ARG A 428 -19.24 -6.01 1.85
N GLN A 429 -20.48 -5.53 1.97
CA GLN A 429 -20.86 -4.48 2.92
C GLN A 429 -20.74 -4.93 4.39
N TYR A 430 -20.84 -6.24 4.62
CA TYR A 430 -20.70 -6.83 5.96
C TYR A 430 -19.30 -7.35 6.26
N ASN A 431 -18.35 -7.23 5.33
CA ASN A 431 -16.98 -7.59 5.60
C ASN A 431 -16.23 -6.40 6.22
N PRO A 432 -15.80 -6.51 7.50
CA PRO A 432 -15.15 -5.41 8.22
C PRO A 432 -13.83 -4.97 7.59
N ILE A 433 -13.18 -5.83 6.81
CA ILE A 433 -11.94 -5.51 6.10
C ILE A 433 -12.20 -4.59 4.90
N ASN A 434 -13.34 -4.74 4.24
CA ASN A 434 -13.74 -3.88 3.12
C ASN A 434 -14.53 -2.64 3.53
N HIS A 435 -15.16 -2.69 4.72
CA HIS A 435 -16.03 -1.62 5.20
C HIS A 435 -15.82 -1.37 6.68
N SER A 436 -15.21 -0.26 7.02
CA SER A 436 -14.92 0.17 8.40
C SER A 436 -16.19 0.49 9.22
N SER A 437 -17.33 0.69 8.56
CA SER A 437 -18.63 0.98 9.18
C SER A 437 -19.59 -0.20 9.17
N ALA A 438 -19.12 -1.42 8.90
CA ALA A 438 -19.97 -2.59 8.93
C ALA A 438 -20.41 -2.86 10.38
N GLU A 439 -21.69 -2.67 10.66
CA GLU A 439 -22.28 -3.19 11.88
C GLU A 439 -22.20 -4.73 11.83
N ILE A 440 -21.51 -5.31 12.80
CA ILE A 440 -21.49 -6.76 12.96
C ILE A 440 -22.82 -7.17 13.55
N ILE A 441 -23.76 -7.51 12.70
CA ILE A 441 -25.01 -8.11 13.12
C ILE A 441 -24.76 -9.63 13.17
N GLU A 442 -24.82 -10.22 14.35
CA GLU A 442 -24.49 -11.64 14.59
C GLU A 442 -25.22 -12.61 13.64
N ASP A 443 -26.46 -12.30 13.27
CA ASP A 443 -27.27 -13.10 12.32
C ASP A 443 -26.79 -12.95 10.84
N GLN A 444 -25.91 -12.04 10.55
CA GLN A 444 -25.41 -11.75 9.20
C GLN A 444 -23.92 -12.06 9.05
N MET A 445 -23.31 -12.71 10.03
CA MET A 445 -21.93 -13.18 9.91
C MET A 445 -21.78 -14.04 8.65
N LEU A 446 -20.75 -13.70 7.89
CA LEU A 446 -20.41 -14.41 6.66
C LEU A 446 -20.09 -15.86 6.99
N LYS A 447 -20.96 -16.77 6.57
CA LYS A 447 -20.66 -18.19 6.70
C LYS A 447 -19.63 -18.56 5.65
N GLU A 448 -18.57 -19.23 6.07
CA GLU A 448 -17.47 -19.66 5.19
C GLU A 448 -17.98 -20.39 3.94
N SER A 449 -18.95 -21.29 4.10
CA SER A 449 -19.55 -22.02 2.98
C SER A 449 -20.26 -21.12 1.96
N GLN A 450 -20.82 -19.98 2.39
CA GLN A 450 -21.43 -19.00 1.48
C GLN A 450 -20.38 -18.25 0.69
N ILE A 451 -19.30 -17.86 1.35
CA ILE A 451 -18.16 -17.18 0.70
C ILE A 451 -17.55 -18.08 -0.40
N ILE A 452 -17.20 -19.31 -0.05
CA ILE A 452 -16.62 -20.28 -0.97
C ILE A 452 -17.56 -20.50 -2.19
N ASN A 453 -18.85 -20.64 -1.94
CA ASN A 453 -19.82 -20.83 -3.02
C ASN A 453 -19.91 -19.61 -3.95
N LEU A 454 -19.93 -18.40 -3.38
CA LEU A 454 -19.97 -17.16 -4.18
C LEU A 454 -18.70 -16.95 -4.99
N ILE A 455 -17.54 -17.29 -4.44
CA ILE A 455 -16.27 -17.24 -5.16
C ILE A 455 -16.32 -18.19 -6.36
N ARG A 456 -16.70 -19.44 -6.17
CA ARG A 456 -16.83 -20.43 -7.26
C ARG A 456 -17.81 -20.00 -8.34
N GLN A 457 -18.95 -19.45 -7.94
CA GLN A 457 -19.95 -18.96 -8.91
C GLN A 457 -19.42 -17.78 -9.71
N SER A 458 -18.70 -16.85 -9.08
CA SER A 458 -18.12 -15.70 -9.79
C SER A 458 -16.97 -16.09 -10.70
N GLU A 459 -16.16 -17.08 -10.34
CA GLU A 459 -15.14 -17.66 -11.23
C GLU A 459 -15.78 -18.29 -12.46
N THR A 460 -16.82 -19.09 -12.24
CA THR A 460 -17.61 -19.69 -13.33
C THR A 460 -18.24 -18.62 -14.23
N LEU A 461 -18.74 -17.54 -13.64
CA LEU A 461 -19.28 -16.40 -14.38
C LEU A 461 -18.22 -15.75 -15.28
N LEU A 462 -17.02 -15.50 -14.76
CA LEU A 462 -15.94 -14.91 -15.55
C LEU A 462 -15.55 -15.81 -16.74
N ILE A 463 -15.37 -17.11 -16.50
CA ILE A 463 -14.98 -18.07 -17.55
C ILE A 463 -16.03 -18.16 -18.66
N ASN A 464 -17.31 -18.16 -18.31
CA ASN A 464 -18.39 -18.35 -19.28
C ASN A 464 -18.85 -17.04 -19.96
N SER A 465 -18.45 -15.89 -19.44
CA SER A 465 -18.86 -14.58 -20.00
C SER A 465 -17.84 -13.99 -20.95
N PHE A 466 -16.58 -14.32 -20.79
CA PHE A 466 -15.46 -13.73 -21.53
C PHE A 466 -14.64 -14.74 -22.30
#